data_09df9fe72f785953029bc763d57e8248
#
_entry.id   09df9fe72f785953029bc763d57e8248
#
_cell.length_a   1.000
_cell.length_b   1.000
_cell.length_c   1.000
_cell.angle_alpha   90.00
_cell.angle_beta   90.00
_cell.angle_gamma   90.00
#
_symmetry.space_group_name_H-M   'P 1'
#
loop_
_entity.id
_entity.type
_entity.pdbx_description
1 polymer ?
#
loop_
_entity_poly.entity_id
_entity_poly.type
_entity_poly.pdbx_seq_one_letter_code
_entity_poly.pdbx_strand_id
1 'polypeptide(L)'
;MSLSRRLVLAIPLSLLAGGAAADAGSAPALIERFYDELLAVMKAAKRLAFDERYSRLAPTISRTFDLALMTRIAVGPGWGQVAAEQQQRLSAAFARYTISIYANRFDDYGGERFEVTPTATTNPNGVTVNSRLVKTNGETVVLNYLLRQDGGGAWKVIDVYLSGTVSELAARRSEFVAVLQRAGAEGLVQMIEQRTAALRTG
;
A
#
# COMPACT_ATOMS: atom_id res chain seq x y z
N MET A 1 20.87 44.96 62.06
CA MET A 1 20.07 43.71 62.09
C MET A 1 19.34 43.64 60.75
N SER A 2 19.86 42.85 59.87
CA SER A 2 19.30 42.71 58.50
C SER A 2 18.95 41.24 58.26
N LEU A 3 17.65 40.93 58.09
CA LEU A 3 17.17 39.59 57.83
C LEU A 3 17.18 39.37 56.27
N SER A 4 18.04 38.46 55.81
CA SER A 4 18.08 38.02 54.44
C SER A 4 16.98 36.99 54.19
N ARG A 5 15.95 37.34 53.39
CA ARG A 5 14.95 36.41 52.89
C ARG A 5 15.55 35.62 51.72
N ARG A 6 15.81 34.32 51.90
CA ARG A 6 16.15 33.41 50.84
C ARG A 6 14.87 33.00 50.08
N LEU A 7 14.75 33.43 48.84
CA LEU A 7 13.68 33.03 47.91
C LEU A 7 14.07 31.67 47.30
N VAL A 8 13.32 30.62 47.64
CA VAL A 8 13.48 29.30 47.03
C VAL A 8 12.58 29.27 45.81
N LEU A 9 13.18 29.32 44.62
CA LEU A 9 12.47 29.10 43.38
C LEU A 9 12.28 27.58 43.19
N ALA A 10 11.05 27.10 43.33
CA ALA A 10 10.64 25.77 42.90
C ALA A 10 10.38 25.78 41.39
N ILE A 11 11.20 25.09 40.63
CA ILE A 11 10.99 24.86 39.19
C ILE A 11 10.08 23.64 39.05
N PRO A 12 8.88 23.77 38.43
CA PRO A 12 8.06 22.60 38.13
C PRO A 12 8.71 21.84 36.96
N LEU A 13 9.12 20.60 37.22
CA LEU A 13 9.55 19.63 36.22
C LEU A 13 8.30 19.15 35.46
N SER A 14 7.96 19.78 34.33
CA SER A 14 6.94 19.32 33.42
C SER A 14 7.44 18.11 32.65
N LEU A 15 7.00 16.91 33.04
CA LEU A 15 7.15 15.71 32.21
C LEU A 15 6.31 15.91 30.93
N LEU A 16 6.98 16.26 29.85
CA LEU A 16 6.44 16.10 28.50
C LEU A 16 6.41 14.60 28.20
N ALA A 17 5.26 13.97 28.40
CA ALA A 17 4.95 12.69 27.81
C ALA A 17 4.79 12.92 26.29
N GLY A 18 5.89 12.87 25.56
CA GLY A 18 5.92 12.88 24.11
C GLY A 18 5.39 11.55 23.61
N GLY A 19 4.06 11.44 23.47
CA GLY A 19 3.46 10.45 22.58
C GLY A 19 3.97 10.80 21.17
N ALA A 20 4.73 9.89 20.55
CA ALA A 20 5.11 10.01 19.17
C ALA A 20 3.83 9.90 18.31
N ALA A 21 3.14 11.02 18.10
CA ALA A 21 2.17 11.13 17.02
C ALA A 21 2.97 10.90 15.74
N ALA A 22 2.66 9.84 15.00
CA ALA A 22 3.24 9.61 13.68
C ALA A 22 3.06 10.90 12.88
N ASP A 23 4.17 11.48 12.39
CA ASP A 23 4.13 12.67 11.57
C ASP A 23 3.19 12.38 10.39
N ALA A 24 2.14 13.19 10.21
CA ALA A 24 1.10 12.96 9.19
C ALA A 24 1.67 12.85 7.76
N GLY A 25 2.91 13.26 7.55
CA GLY A 25 3.68 13.10 6.31
C GLY A 25 4.56 11.84 6.27
N SER A 26 4.57 10.99 7.30
CA SER A 26 5.45 9.82 7.34
C SER A 26 4.92 8.62 6.54
N ALA A 27 5.84 7.72 6.16
CA ALA A 27 5.49 6.48 5.45
C ALA A 27 4.52 5.58 6.27
N PRO A 28 4.72 5.36 7.59
CA PRO A 28 3.75 4.62 8.40
C PRO A 28 2.37 5.27 8.41
N ALA A 29 2.28 6.59 8.58
CA ALA A 29 1.01 7.31 8.59
C ALA A 29 0.25 7.21 7.25
N LEU A 30 0.95 7.07 6.12
CA LEU A 30 0.30 6.79 4.84
C LEU A 30 -0.38 5.41 4.87
N ILE A 31 0.28 4.39 5.41
CA ILE A 31 -0.27 3.02 5.48
C ILE A 31 -1.41 2.95 6.49
N GLU A 32 -1.32 3.67 7.63
CA GLU A 32 -2.43 3.78 8.58
C GLU A 32 -3.69 4.35 7.91
N ARG A 33 -3.57 5.50 7.22
CA ARG A 33 -4.70 6.09 6.49
C ARG A 33 -5.25 5.17 5.40
N PHE A 34 -4.37 4.48 4.68
CA PHE A 34 -4.79 3.49 3.69
C PHE A 34 -5.63 2.37 4.33
N TYR A 35 -5.22 1.87 5.48
CA TYR A 35 -5.95 0.83 6.20
C TYR A 35 -7.27 1.32 6.79
N ASP A 36 -7.34 2.55 7.27
CA ASP A 36 -8.60 3.14 7.76
C ASP A 36 -9.66 3.17 6.65
N GLU A 37 -9.27 3.61 5.43
CA GLU A 37 -10.17 3.65 4.28
C GLU A 37 -10.53 2.23 3.80
N LEU A 38 -9.57 1.30 3.76
CA LEU A 38 -9.80 -0.09 3.41
C LEU A 38 -10.79 -0.76 4.39
N LEU A 39 -10.56 -0.56 5.68
CA LEU A 39 -11.41 -1.11 6.74
C LEU A 39 -12.83 -0.54 6.68
N ALA A 40 -12.99 0.73 6.31
CA ALA A 40 -14.31 1.34 6.11
C ALA A 40 -15.09 0.64 4.97
N VAL A 41 -14.40 0.27 3.88
CA VAL A 41 -15.01 -0.49 2.78
C VAL A 41 -15.32 -1.92 3.21
N MET A 42 -14.41 -2.61 3.93
CA MET A 42 -14.64 -3.97 4.47
C MET A 42 -15.89 -4.01 5.35
N LYS A 43 -16.05 -3.07 6.28
CA LYS A 43 -17.22 -3.00 7.17
C LYS A 43 -18.55 -2.82 6.43
N ALA A 44 -18.50 -2.27 5.23
CA ALA A 44 -19.68 -2.10 4.38
C ALA A 44 -19.85 -3.22 3.34
N ALA A 45 -18.84 -4.08 3.16
CA ALA A 45 -18.67 -4.95 2.00
C ALA A 45 -19.86 -5.87 1.71
N LYS A 46 -20.48 -6.46 2.76
CA LYS A 46 -21.68 -7.32 2.60
C LYS A 46 -22.88 -6.63 1.94
N ARG A 47 -22.89 -5.29 1.92
CA ARG A 47 -23.97 -4.48 1.30
C ARG A 47 -23.53 -3.84 -0.02
N LEU A 48 -22.29 -4.09 -0.45
CA LEU A 48 -21.70 -3.49 -1.64
C LEU A 48 -21.45 -4.56 -2.69
N ALA A 49 -21.93 -4.34 -3.90
CA ALA A 49 -21.51 -5.10 -5.05
C ALA A 49 -20.01 -4.89 -5.35
N PHE A 50 -19.40 -5.78 -6.12
CA PHE A 50 -17.98 -5.66 -6.50
C PHE A 50 -17.63 -4.28 -7.06
N ASP A 51 -18.44 -3.76 -7.99
CA ASP A 51 -18.18 -2.46 -8.64
C ASP A 51 -18.28 -1.28 -7.70
N GLU A 52 -19.11 -1.38 -6.66
CA GLU A 52 -19.18 -0.36 -5.62
C GLU A 52 -17.94 -0.38 -4.71
N ARG A 53 -17.48 -1.59 -4.31
CA ARG A 53 -16.22 -1.73 -3.59
C ARG A 53 -15.04 -1.22 -4.42
N TYR A 54 -14.96 -1.60 -5.69
CA TYR A 54 -13.97 -1.09 -6.64
C TYR A 54 -13.96 0.44 -6.70
N SER A 55 -15.12 1.05 -6.91
CA SER A 55 -15.25 2.50 -7.05
C SER A 55 -14.84 3.26 -5.79
N ARG A 56 -15.11 2.69 -4.60
CA ARG A 56 -14.71 3.29 -3.32
C ARG A 56 -13.20 3.14 -3.07
N LEU A 57 -12.59 2.02 -3.46
CA LEU A 57 -11.17 1.76 -3.25
C LEU A 57 -10.27 2.43 -4.29
N ALA A 58 -10.76 2.67 -5.51
CA ALA A 58 -9.97 3.21 -6.60
C ALA A 58 -9.23 4.52 -6.25
N PRO A 59 -9.86 5.56 -5.66
CA PRO A 59 -9.16 6.78 -5.30
C PRO A 59 -8.09 6.56 -4.23
N THR A 60 -8.38 5.74 -3.22
CA THR A 60 -7.45 5.41 -2.13
C THR A 60 -6.21 4.70 -2.65
N ILE A 61 -6.39 3.65 -3.44
CA ILE A 61 -5.28 2.89 -4.03
C ILE A 61 -4.46 3.79 -4.95
N SER A 62 -5.10 4.59 -5.81
CA SER A 62 -4.39 5.49 -6.73
C SER A 62 -3.59 6.58 -6.00
N ARG A 63 -4.04 7.03 -4.82
CA ARG A 63 -3.27 7.99 -4.00
C ARG A 63 -2.11 7.33 -3.27
N THR A 64 -2.29 6.11 -2.81
CA THR A 64 -1.33 5.41 -1.95
C THR A 64 -0.22 4.74 -2.75
N PHE A 65 -0.54 4.16 -3.92
CA PHE A 65 0.37 3.35 -4.72
C PHE A 65 0.90 4.12 -5.93
N ASP A 66 2.18 3.96 -6.25
CA ASP A 66 2.73 4.34 -7.55
C ASP A 66 2.50 3.21 -8.55
N LEU A 67 1.27 3.11 -9.04
CA LEU A 67 0.86 2.03 -9.94
C LEU A 67 1.63 2.03 -11.27
N ALA A 68 2.09 3.20 -11.73
CA ALA A 68 2.90 3.31 -12.95
C ALA A 68 4.31 2.71 -12.73
N LEU A 69 4.99 3.09 -11.64
CA LEU A 69 6.28 2.51 -11.28
C LEU A 69 6.15 1.01 -10.98
N MET A 70 5.12 0.59 -10.28
CA MET A 70 4.85 -0.83 -10.00
C MET A 70 4.67 -1.64 -11.30
N THR A 71 3.95 -1.10 -12.29
CA THR A 71 3.82 -1.73 -13.62
C THR A 71 5.18 -1.89 -14.28
N ARG A 72 5.97 -0.82 -14.30
CA ARG A 72 7.34 -0.84 -14.86
C ARG A 72 8.22 -1.89 -14.18
N ILE A 73 8.16 -1.99 -12.85
CA ILE A 73 8.91 -2.98 -12.07
C ILE A 73 8.43 -4.40 -12.41
N ALA A 74 7.12 -4.63 -12.51
CA ALA A 74 6.55 -5.95 -12.83
C ALA A 74 6.87 -6.39 -14.26
N VAL A 75 6.83 -5.49 -15.24
CA VAL A 75 7.23 -5.78 -16.64
C VAL A 75 8.74 -6.00 -16.76
N GLY A 76 9.53 -5.32 -15.92
CA GLY A 76 10.97 -5.52 -15.83
C GLY A 76 11.76 -4.97 -17.03
N PRO A 77 12.89 -5.62 -17.41
CA PRO A 77 13.82 -5.07 -18.43
C PRO A 77 13.20 -4.82 -19.80
N GLY A 78 12.12 -5.54 -20.15
CA GLY A 78 11.41 -5.35 -21.41
C GLY A 78 10.66 -4.03 -21.53
N TRP A 79 10.43 -3.31 -20.40
CA TRP A 79 9.67 -2.07 -20.39
C TRP A 79 10.21 -1.01 -21.35
N GLY A 80 11.52 -0.84 -21.44
CA GLY A 80 12.16 0.14 -22.34
C GLY A 80 11.97 -0.14 -23.84
N GLN A 81 11.55 -1.35 -24.21
CA GLN A 81 11.27 -1.74 -25.59
C GLN A 81 9.78 -1.59 -25.95
N VAL A 82 8.92 -1.33 -24.97
CA VAL A 82 7.49 -1.14 -25.17
C VAL A 82 7.23 0.30 -25.62
N ALA A 83 6.47 0.49 -26.70
CA ALA A 83 6.06 1.81 -27.19
C ALA A 83 5.30 2.59 -26.11
N ALA A 84 5.43 3.93 -26.09
CA ALA A 84 4.87 4.79 -25.04
C ALA A 84 3.35 4.61 -24.88
N GLU A 85 2.61 4.49 -25.97
CA GLU A 85 1.17 4.24 -25.93
C GLU A 85 0.84 2.90 -25.26
N GLN A 86 1.59 1.85 -25.57
CA GLN A 86 1.41 0.53 -24.95
C GLN A 86 1.83 0.53 -23.49
N GLN A 87 2.86 1.33 -23.10
CA GLN A 87 3.21 1.54 -21.69
C GLN A 87 2.05 2.17 -20.91
N GLN A 88 1.35 3.14 -21.48
CA GLN A 88 0.17 3.76 -20.87
C GLN A 88 -0.96 2.74 -20.72
N ARG A 89 -1.23 1.94 -21.75
CA ARG A 89 -2.26 0.88 -21.71
C ARG A 89 -1.93 -0.19 -20.66
N LEU A 90 -0.69 -0.64 -20.57
CA LEU A 90 -0.23 -1.57 -19.55
C LEU A 90 -0.40 -1.00 -18.14
N SER A 91 -0.02 0.27 -17.93
CA SER A 91 -0.17 0.93 -16.64
C SER A 91 -1.64 1.06 -16.23
N ALA A 92 -2.51 1.40 -17.18
CA ALA A 92 -3.95 1.49 -16.94
C ALA A 92 -4.56 0.10 -16.64
N ALA A 93 -4.18 -0.95 -17.38
CA ALA A 93 -4.63 -2.30 -17.14
C ALA A 93 -4.16 -2.82 -15.78
N PHE A 94 -2.90 -2.61 -15.42
CA PHE A 94 -2.33 -2.99 -14.13
C PHE A 94 -3.00 -2.26 -12.96
N ALA A 95 -3.31 -0.97 -13.12
CA ALA A 95 -4.04 -0.20 -12.12
C ALA A 95 -5.43 -0.79 -11.87
N ARG A 96 -6.20 -1.05 -12.93
CA ARG A 96 -7.52 -1.71 -12.82
C ARG A 96 -7.40 -3.08 -12.13
N TYR A 97 -6.43 -3.87 -12.51
CA TYR A 97 -6.18 -5.17 -11.92
C TYR A 97 -5.86 -5.09 -10.44
N THR A 98 -4.96 -4.18 -10.04
CA THR A 98 -4.60 -3.98 -8.63
C THR A 98 -5.82 -3.58 -7.80
N ILE A 99 -6.61 -2.60 -8.25
CA ILE A 99 -7.82 -2.17 -7.55
C ILE A 99 -8.82 -3.33 -7.44
N SER A 100 -8.97 -4.12 -8.52
CA SER A 100 -9.86 -5.28 -8.53
C SER A 100 -9.43 -6.37 -7.54
N ILE A 101 -8.13 -6.60 -7.36
CA ILE A 101 -7.62 -7.51 -6.34
C ILE A 101 -8.06 -7.06 -4.94
N TYR A 102 -7.93 -5.78 -4.62
CA TYR A 102 -8.38 -5.27 -3.33
C TYR A 102 -9.90 -5.37 -3.17
N ALA A 103 -10.68 -5.01 -4.20
CA ALA A 103 -12.13 -5.11 -4.16
C ALA A 103 -12.65 -6.56 -4.02
N ASN A 104 -11.91 -7.54 -4.56
CA ASN A 104 -12.23 -8.95 -4.43
C ASN A 104 -11.78 -9.54 -3.08
N ARG A 105 -10.55 -9.25 -2.64
CA ARG A 105 -9.98 -9.83 -1.41
C ARG A 105 -10.57 -9.26 -0.12
N PHE A 106 -11.05 -8.03 -0.15
CA PHE A 106 -11.60 -7.32 1.01
C PHE A 106 -13.12 -7.13 0.87
N ASP A 107 -13.80 -8.25 0.67
CA ASP A 107 -15.23 -8.35 0.38
C ASP A 107 -16.09 -8.70 1.60
N ASP A 108 -15.48 -8.89 2.75
CA ASP A 108 -16.14 -9.16 4.03
C ASP A 108 -15.42 -8.49 5.20
N TYR A 109 -16.08 -8.47 6.33
CA TYR A 109 -15.54 -8.02 7.62
C TYR A 109 -16.07 -8.89 8.74
N GLY A 110 -15.17 -9.60 9.41
CA GLY A 110 -15.45 -10.47 10.57
C GLY A 110 -14.94 -9.91 11.90
N GLY A 111 -14.49 -8.63 11.94
CA GLY A 111 -13.87 -8.03 13.13
C GLY A 111 -12.35 -7.93 13.03
N GLU A 112 -11.79 -8.04 11.82
CA GLU A 112 -10.37 -7.88 11.57
C GLU A 112 -9.90 -6.46 11.93
N ARG A 113 -8.61 -6.36 12.29
CA ARG A 113 -7.94 -5.08 12.48
C ARG A 113 -6.57 -5.09 11.79
N PHE A 114 -6.15 -3.93 11.34
CA PHE A 114 -4.81 -3.71 10.84
C PHE A 114 -3.94 -3.11 11.93
N GLU A 115 -2.68 -3.53 11.99
CA GLU A 115 -1.68 -2.98 12.89
C GLU A 115 -0.47 -2.56 12.05
N VAL A 116 -0.03 -1.32 12.22
CA VAL A 116 1.14 -0.74 11.54
C VAL A 116 2.22 -0.50 12.56
N THR A 117 3.46 -0.90 12.25
CA THR A 117 4.61 -0.56 13.09
C THR A 117 4.92 0.92 12.89
N PRO A 118 5.04 1.73 13.98
CA PRO A 118 5.18 3.18 13.88
C PRO A 118 6.52 3.63 13.28
N THR A 119 7.50 2.73 13.22
CA THR A 119 8.82 3.00 12.64
C THR A 119 8.99 2.26 11.32
N ALA A 120 9.54 2.96 10.30
CA ALA A 120 9.90 2.37 9.03
C ALA A 120 11.38 1.99 9.00
N THR A 121 11.72 0.93 8.28
CA THR A 121 13.11 0.49 8.08
C THR A 121 13.62 0.99 6.74
N THR A 122 14.68 1.79 6.74
CA THR A 122 15.35 2.24 5.51
C THR A 122 16.20 1.12 4.91
N ASN A 123 16.12 0.97 3.61
CA ASN A 123 16.92 0.03 2.83
C ASN A 123 17.28 0.66 1.47
N PRO A 124 18.20 0.06 0.65
CA PRO A 124 18.64 0.66 -0.61
C PRO A 124 17.50 0.88 -1.63
N ASN A 125 16.41 0.17 -1.49
CA ASN A 125 15.27 0.24 -2.42
C ASN A 125 14.18 1.22 -1.96
N GLY A 126 14.27 1.79 -0.76
CA GLY A 126 13.28 2.70 -0.19
C GLY A 126 13.10 2.50 1.31
N VAL A 127 11.88 2.66 1.79
CA VAL A 127 11.51 2.46 3.21
C VAL A 127 10.50 1.33 3.30
N THR A 128 10.72 0.40 4.21
CA THR A 128 9.77 -0.67 4.50
C THR A 128 8.94 -0.32 5.74
N VAL A 129 7.63 -0.31 5.57
CA VAL A 129 6.66 -0.23 6.67
C VAL A 129 6.13 -1.63 6.92
N ASN A 130 6.35 -2.11 8.15
CA ASN A 130 5.85 -3.41 8.58
C ASN A 130 4.43 -3.28 9.10
N SER A 131 3.57 -4.21 8.71
CA SER A 131 2.19 -4.25 9.17
C SER A 131 1.64 -5.67 9.17
N ARG A 132 0.46 -5.83 9.77
CA ARG A 132 -0.27 -7.10 9.78
C ARG A 132 -1.77 -6.90 9.85
N LEU A 133 -2.50 -7.78 9.20
CA LEU A 133 -3.91 -8.00 9.41
C LEU A 133 -4.07 -9.03 10.53
N VAL A 134 -4.84 -8.71 11.56
CA VAL A 134 -5.16 -9.61 12.68
C VAL A 134 -6.62 -10.02 12.57
N LYS A 135 -6.87 -11.31 12.42
CA LYS A 135 -8.20 -11.90 12.38
C LYS A 135 -8.77 -12.08 13.80
N THR A 136 -10.08 -12.26 13.92
CA THR A 136 -10.75 -12.46 15.21
C THR A 136 -10.36 -13.76 15.92
N ASN A 137 -9.92 -14.77 15.19
CA ASN A 137 -9.39 -16.01 15.73
C ASN A 137 -7.93 -15.91 16.21
N GLY A 138 -7.30 -14.72 16.13
CA GLY A 138 -5.90 -14.46 16.49
C GLY A 138 -4.89 -14.77 15.38
N GLU A 139 -5.29 -15.34 14.25
CA GLU A 139 -4.42 -15.53 13.10
C GLU A 139 -3.97 -14.18 12.55
N THR A 140 -2.71 -14.10 12.11
CA THR A 140 -2.14 -12.88 11.56
C THR A 140 -1.63 -13.10 10.14
N VAL A 141 -1.90 -12.14 9.26
CA VAL A 141 -1.32 -12.09 7.92
C VAL A 141 -0.36 -10.90 7.85
N VAL A 142 0.93 -11.17 7.67
CA VAL A 142 1.94 -10.12 7.54
C VAL A 142 1.85 -9.49 6.16
N LEU A 143 1.77 -8.15 6.14
CA LEU A 143 1.67 -7.32 4.94
C LEU A 143 2.68 -6.17 5.08
N ASN A 144 3.86 -6.31 4.49
CA ASN A 144 4.86 -5.24 4.53
C ASN A 144 4.82 -4.45 3.21
N TYR A 145 5.01 -3.15 3.32
CA TYR A 145 4.98 -2.24 2.18
C TYR A 145 6.35 -1.63 1.96
N LEU A 146 6.85 -1.68 0.73
CA LEU A 146 8.00 -0.90 0.30
C LEU A 146 7.50 0.42 -0.28
N LEU A 147 8.04 1.53 0.23
CA LEU A 147 7.66 2.87 -0.20
C LEU A 147 8.86 3.66 -0.69
N ARG A 148 8.58 4.59 -1.62
CA ARG A 148 9.49 5.66 -2.03
C ARG A 148 8.75 6.99 -2.03
N GLN A 149 9.49 8.08 -1.96
CA GLN A 149 8.95 9.39 -2.27
C GLN A 149 8.90 9.56 -3.79
N ASP A 150 7.78 10.12 -4.28
CA ASP A 150 7.65 10.54 -5.67
C ASP A 150 8.42 11.85 -5.94
N GLY A 151 8.37 12.35 -7.18
CA GLY A 151 9.06 13.58 -7.55
C GLY A 151 8.59 14.85 -6.80
N GLY A 152 7.45 14.80 -6.11
CA GLY A 152 6.92 15.86 -5.25
C GLY A 152 7.21 15.64 -3.76
N GLY A 153 7.94 14.58 -3.40
CA GLY A 153 8.26 14.25 -2.01
C GLY A 153 7.15 13.48 -1.27
N ALA A 154 6.06 13.12 -1.93
CA ALA A 154 5.00 12.33 -1.32
C ALA A 154 5.35 10.84 -1.28
N TRP A 155 5.11 10.20 -0.15
CA TRP A 155 5.30 8.76 -0.03
C TRP A 155 4.31 7.98 -0.91
N LYS A 156 4.82 6.95 -1.60
CA LYS A 156 4.05 6.03 -2.44
C LYS A 156 4.51 4.59 -2.22
N VAL A 157 3.56 3.68 -2.15
CA VAL A 157 3.85 2.24 -2.16
C VAL A 157 4.30 1.83 -3.55
N ILE A 158 5.41 1.10 -3.62
CA ILE A 158 5.99 0.58 -4.87
C ILE A 158 6.09 -0.94 -4.90
N ASP A 159 5.87 -1.63 -3.78
CA ASP A 159 5.73 -3.09 -3.70
C ASP A 159 5.02 -3.51 -2.41
N VAL A 160 4.44 -4.69 -2.40
CA VAL A 160 3.83 -5.33 -1.24
C VAL A 160 4.47 -6.69 -1.01
N TYR A 161 4.85 -6.98 0.22
CA TYR A 161 5.44 -8.25 0.61
C TYR A 161 4.43 -9.05 1.43
N LEU A 162 3.93 -10.14 0.86
CA LEU A 162 3.09 -11.10 1.57
C LEU A 162 3.95 -12.00 2.44
N SER A 163 3.42 -12.38 3.61
CA SER A 163 4.15 -13.17 4.61
C SER A 163 5.53 -12.56 4.99
N GLY A 164 5.67 -11.24 4.77
CA GLY A 164 6.86 -10.47 5.11
C GLY A 164 8.04 -10.54 4.14
N THR A 165 8.07 -11.52 3.23
CA THR A 165 9.26 -11.79 2.39
C THR A 165 8.96 -11.96 0.90
N VAL A 166 7.72 -12.29 0.53
CA VAL A 166 7.36 -12.56 -0.86
C VAL A 166 6.88 -11.29 -1.54
N SER A 167 7.71 -10.69 -2.41
CA SER A 167 7.35 -9.55 -3.26
C SER A 167 6.26 -9.93 -4.26
N GLU A 168 5.14 -9.24 -4.23
CA GLU A 168 4.04 -9.42 -5.17
C GLU A 168 4.47 -9.06 -6.61
N LEU A 169 5.31 -8.05 -6.79
CA LEU A 169 5.81 -7.68 -8.12
C LEU A 169 6.82 -8.69 -8.64
N ALA A 170 7.72 -9.20 -7.79
CA ALA A 170 8.68 -10.22 -8.20
C ALA A 170 7.97 -11.53 -8.59
N ALA A 171 6.94 -11.91 -7.85
CA ALA A 171 6.13 -13.10 -8.18
C ALA A 171 5.45 -12.97 -9.56
N ARG A 172 5.01 -11.76 -9.94
CA ARG A 172 4.37 -11.51 -11.24
C ARG A 172 5.36 -11.33 -12.39
N ARG A 173 6.58 -10.90 -12.08
CA ARG A 173 7.56 -10.53 -13.12
C ARG A 173 7.88 -11.68 -14.07
N SER A 174 8.12 -12.89 -13.57
CA SER A 174 8.46 -14.03 -14.42
C SER A 174 7.40 -14.32 -15.47
N GLU A 175 6.14 -14.25 -15.08
CA GLU A 175 5.00 -14.44 -15.97
C GLU A 175 4.83 -13.28 -16.96
N PHE A 176 4.91 -12.04 -16.48
CA PHE A 176 4.77 -10.85 -17.33
C PHE A 176 5.86 -10.79 -18.40
N VAL A 177 7.09 -11.10 -18.02
CA VAL A 177 8.22 -11.20 -18.97
C VAL A 177 7.96 -12.29 -20.01
N ALA A 178 7.51 -13.48 -19.60
CA ALA A 178 7.24 -14.57 -20.52
C ALA A 178 6.09 -14.23 -21.49
N VAL A 179 5.03 -13.59 -21.04
CA VAL A 179 3.91 -13.16 -21.90
C VAL A 179 4.36 -12.04 -22.83
N LEU A 180 5.09 -11.05 -22.34
CA LEU A 180 5.63 -9.95 -23.15
C LEU A 180 6.51 -10.47 -24.30
N GLN A 181 7.37 -11.45 -24.00
CA GLN A 181 8.25 -12.06 -25.00
C GLN A 181 7.49 -12.87 -26.06
N ARG A 182 6.43 -13.60 -25.65
CA ARG A 182 5.68 -14.48 -26.53
C ARG A 182 4.58 -13.75 -27.35
N ALA A 183 3.90 -12.79 -26.73
CA ALA A 183 2.68 -12.18 -27.27
C ALA A 183 2.76 -10.64 -27.34
N GLY A 184 3.89 -10.05 -27.03
CA GLY A 184 4.06 -8.60 -27.03
C GLY A 184 3.28 -7.89 -25.94
N ALA A 185 3.31 -6.55 -25.97
CA ALA A 185 2.62 -5.72 -24.99
C ALA A 185 1.10 -5.88 -25.05
N GLU A 186 0.55 -6.05 -26.23
CA GLU A 186 -0.89 -6.27 -26.43
C GLU A 186 -1.36 -7.57 -25.74
N GLY A 187 -0.64 -8.67 -25.94
CA GLY A 187 -0.94 -9.94 -25.27
C GLY A 187 -0.84 -9.85 -23.74
N LEU A 188 0.09 -9.03 -23.23
CA LEU A 188 0.20 -8.78 -21.79
C LEU A 188 -0.98 -7.96 -21.27
N VAL A 189 -1.44 -6.92 -22.00
CA VAL A 189 -2.65 -6.17 -21.67
C VAL A 189 -3.85 -7.10 -21.60
N GLN A 190 -4.07 -7.90 -22.63
CA GLN A 190 -5.20 -8.84 -22.71
C GLN A 190 -5.20 -9.84 -21.55
N MET A 191 -4.05 -10.39 -21.19
CA MET A 191 -3.92 -11.31 -20.06
C MET A 191 -4.29 -10.61 -18.73
N ILE A 192 -3.81 -9.38 -18.50
CA ILE A 192 -4.14 -8.60 -17.29
C ILE A 192 -5.65 -8.29 -17.25
N GLU A 193 -6.26 -7.93 -18.38
CA GLU A 193 -7.69 -7.64 -18.47
C GLU A 193 -8.56 -8.88 -18.24
N GLN A 194 -8.18 -10.03 -18.78
CA GLN A 194 -8.85 -11.31 -18.50
C GLN A 194 -8.82 -11.66 -17.01
N ARG A 195 -7.69 -11.47 -16.35
CA ARG A 195 -7.58 -11.66 -14.89
C ARG A 195 -8.44 -10.69 -14.10
N THR A 196 -8.49 -9.43 -14.57
CA THR A 196 -9.35 -8.41 -13.96
C THR A 196 -10.82 -8.80 -14.07
N ALA A 197 -11.24 -9.30 -15.22
CA ALA A 197 -12.61 -9.78 -15.43
C ALA A 197 -12.94 -10.98 -14.52
N ALA A 198 -12.03 -11.94 -14.39
CA ALA A 198 -12.22 -13.10 -13.52
C ALA A 198 -12.43 -12.74 -12.02
N LEU A 199 -11.80 -11.66 -11.54
CA LEU A 199 -11.99 -11.18 -10.16
C LEU A 199 -13.39 -10.59 -9.90
N ARG A 200 -14.15 -10.27 -10.94
CA ARG A 200 -15.50 -9.69 -10.81
C ARG A 200 -16.60 -10.74 -10.68
N THR A 201 -16.31 -11.96 -11.11
CA THR A 201 -17.29 -13.07 -11.23
C THR A 201 -17.12 -14.14 -10.18
N GLY A 202 -16.07 -14.10 -9.40
CA GLY A 202 -15.77 -15.01 -8.27
C GLY A 202 -16.04 -14.37 -6.95
#